data_b3fc41fe60db3841ffb723bf7728c851
#
_entry.id   b3fc41fe60db3841ffb723bf7728c851
#
_cell.length_a   1.000
_cell.length_b   1.000
_cell.length_c   1.000
_cell.angle_alpha   90.00
_cell.angle_beta   90.00
_cell.angle_gamma   90.00
#
_symmetry.space_group_name_H-M   'P 1'
#
loop_
_entity.id
_entity.type
_entity.pdbx_description
1 polymer ?
#
loop_
_entity_poly.entity_id
_entity_poly.type
_entity_poly.pdbx_seq_one_letter_code
_entity_poly.pdbx_strand_id
1 'polypeptide(L)'
;MLGYTFLAICIASWVSALIDPAPVLPKFGKPLDNLTVSVGREATFTCIVEDLGLYKVAWLRVDTQTILTIASHVITKNHRIAVTHSGHRTWSLHIRDTRETDRGWYMCQVNTDPMSSNTGFLDVVVPPDILDYPTSTDMVVREGSNVTLRCAATGTPTPSVTWRREDGNPIIEFSTQEATSTEGPELEIVRVSRRHMGPYLCIASNGVPPTVSKRIVLIVHFPPKVWVGNQLEGVYEGQTVTLSCHSEAFPRPITYWTRPTNEIISNDDKFKIASSSTGYESMMQLTIRAVQSQDLGTFKCVAKNALGETEGTIKLNRIAAPSTTHRPNARRESKKSWISEFNQEKKAAATKGSSSGNGIENADGDEEPTDFDSATASSTMSRHLAILGMATIITILGARLPT
;
A
#
# COMPACT_ATOMS: atom_id res chain seq x y z
N MET A 1 105.89 10.00 -1.17
CA MET A 1 104.59 10.32 -0.61
C MET A 1 103.41 10.15 -1.52
N LEU A 2 103.45 9.25 -2.50
CA LEU A 2 102.42 9.06 -3.51
C LEU A 2 101.70 7.68 -3.42
N GLY A 3 102.07 6.82 -2.45
CA GLY A 3 101.52 5.46 -2.36
C GLY A 3 100.37 5.26 -1.40
N TYR A 4 100.02 6.19 -0.53
CA TYR A 4 98.96 6.04 0.51
C TYR A 4 97.65 6.65 0.10
N THR A 5 97.60 7.51 -0.91
CA THR A 5 96.37 8.19 -1.33
C THR A 5 95.51 7.31 -2.27
N PHE A 6 96.08 6.36 -3.02
CA PHE A 6 95.34 5.45 -3.90
C PHE A 6 94.66 4.31 -3.14
N LEU A 7 95.17 3.87 -1.99
CA LEU A 7 94.59 2.80 -1.17
C LEU A 7 93.36 3.27 -0.41
N ALA A 8 93.33 4.53 0.00
CA ALA A 8 92.19 5.13 0.73
C ALA A 8 90.96 5.35 -0.17
N ILE A 9 91.13 5.64 -1.50
CA ILE A 9 90.05 5.89 -2.48
C ILE A 9 89.39 4.56 -2.90
N CYS A 10 90.13 3.44 -3.01
CA CYS A 10 89.55 2.14 -3.32
C CYS A 10 88.77 1.54 -2.18
N ILE A 11 89.06 1.80 -0.93
CA ILE A 11 88.31 1.31 0.25
C ILE A 11 87.04 2.08 0.40
N ALA A 12 87.00 3.39 0.07
CA ALA A 12 85.78 4.20 0.14
C ALA A 12 84.76 3.80 -0.96
N SER A 13 85.20 3.31 -2.13
CA SER A 13 84.30 2.83 -3.17
C SER A 13 83.63 1.47 -2.94
N TRP A 14 84.15 0.65 -2.04
CA TRP A 14 83.64 -0.68 -1.69
C TRP A 14 82.62 -0.68 -0.53
N VAL A 15 82.60 0.38 0.30
CA VAL A 15 81.68 0.50 1.42
C VAL A 15 80.30 1.07 1.01
N SER A 16 80.24 1.71 -0.16
CA SER A 16 78.95 2.25 -0.65
C SER A 16 78.03 1.20 -1.32
N ALA A 17 78.43 -0.07 -1.43
CA ALA A 17 77.66 -1.11 -2.16
C ALA A 17 76.92 -2.11 -1.27
N LEU A 18 76.79 -1.88 0.02
CA LEU A 18 76.11 -2.80 0.96
C LEU A 18 75.08 -2.10 1.85
N ILE A 19 74.43 -1.04 1.37
CA ILE A 19 73.18 -0.60 1.95
C ILE A 19 72.08 -1.26 1.15
N ASP A 20 71.70 -2.48 1.53
CA ASP A 20 70.46 -3.07 1.06
C ASP A 20 69.33 -2.08 1.41
N PRO A 21 68.53 -1.66 0.42
CA PRO A 21 67.40 -0.78 0.72
C PRO A 21 66.55 -1.47 1.77
N ALA A 22 66.19 -0.77 2.84
CA ALA A 22 65.32 -1.30 3.88
C ALA A 22 64.11 -1.97 3.23
N PRO A 23 63.71 -3.18 3.68
CA PRO A 23 62.63 -3.91 3.07
C PRO A 23 61.35 -3.03 3.11
N VAL A 24 60.79 -2.76 1.92
CA VAL A 24 59.53 -2.03 1.79
C VAL A 24 58.47 -2.88 2.44
N LEU A 25 57.86 -2.38 3.53
CA LEU A 25 56.75 -3.07 4.22
C LEU A 25 55.43 -2.92 3.45
N PRO A 26 54.63 -3.95 3.36
CA PRO A 26 53.31 -3.90 2.76
C PRO A 26 52.42 -2.83 3.39
N LYS A 27 51.61 -2.16 2.57
CA LYS A 27 50.64 -1.16 3.01
C LYS A 27 49.25 -1.49 2.45
N PHE A 28 48.18 -1.27 3.23
CA PHE A 28 46.83 -1.35 2.70
C PHE A 28 46.55 -0.13 1.86
N GLY A 29 46.04 -0.34 0.63
CA GLY A 29 45.70 0.72 -0.31
C GLY A 29 44.44 1.48 0.08
N LYS A 30 43.46 0.79 0.70
CA LYS A 30 42.24 1.38 1.23
C LYS A 30 41.71 0.57 2.41
N PRO A 31 40.85 1.17 3.29
CA PRO A 31 40.10 0.43 4.30
C PRO A 31 39.21 -0.65 3.64
N LEU A 32 38.93 -1.72 4.37
CA LEU A 32 38.01 -2.75 3.95
C LEU A 32 36.59 -2.23 4.11
N ASP A 33 35.81 -2.27 3.03
CA ASP A 33 34.43 -1.77 3.03
C ASP A 33 33.51 -2.69 3.86
N ASN A 34 32.53 -2.12 4.55
CA ASN A 34 31.44 -2.88 5.13
C ASN A 34 30.48 -3.29 4.00
N LEU A 35 29.94 -4.50 4.07
CA LEU A 35 29.04 -5.06 3.07
C LEU A 35 27.68 -5.34 3.67
N THR A 36 26.61 -5.00 2.95
CA THR A 36 25.24 -5.43 3.25
C THR A 36 24.77 -6.30 2.11
N VAL A 37 24.44 -7.56 2.39
CA VAL A 37 24.09 -8.57 1.39
C VAL A 37 22.85 -9.34 1.83
N SER A 38 21.92 -9.58 0.90
CA SER A 38 20.76 -10.41 1.19
C SER A 38 21.14 -11.89 1.28
N VAL A 39 20.47 -12.61 2.17
CA VAL A 39 20.62 -14.06 2.32
C VAL A 39 20.53 -14.77 0.97
N GLY A 40 21.38 -15.80 0.76
CA GLY A 40 21.47 -16.56 -0.49
C GLY A 40 22.29 -15.88 -1.61
N ARG A 41 22.71 -14.63 -1.43
CA ARG A 41 23.60 -13.94 -2.39
C ARG A 41 25.05 -14.17 -2.06
N GLU A 42 25.96 -13.74 -2.95
CA GLU A 42 27.39 -13.79 -2.72
C GLU A 42 27.89 -12.47 -2.12
N ALA A 43 28.66 -12.57 -1.05
CA ALA A 43 29.41 -11.45 -0.46
C ALA A 43 30.86 -11.51 -0.90
N THR A 44 31.42 -10.40 -1.35
CA THR A 44 32.82 -10.32 -1.78
C THR A 44 33.54 -9.17 -1.09
N PHE A 45 34.46 -9.48 -0.18
CA PHE A 45 35.40 -8.53 0.38
C PHE A 45 36.63 -8.40 -0.51
N THR A 46 37.09 -7.18 -0.74
CA THR A 46 38.27 -6.91 -1.56
C THR A 46 39.31 -6.15 -0.75
N CYS A 47 40.41 -6.79 -0.49
CA CYS A 47 41.56 -6.26 0.19
C CYS A 47 42.65 -5.86 -0.80
N ILE A 48 43.10 -4.62 -0.77
CA ILE A 48 44.17 -4.09 -1.62
C ILE A 48 45.42 -3.91 -0.76
N VAL A 49 46.48 -4.60 -1.14
CA VAL A 49 47.80 -4.53 -0.45
C VAL A 49 48.86 -4.12 -1.47
N GLU A 50 49.53 -3.02 -1.20
CA GLU A 50 50.65 -2.53 -1.99
C GLU A 50 51.95 -3.06 -1.42
N ASP A 51 52.93 -3.29 -2.30
CA ASP A 51 54.28 -3.76 -1.96
C ASP A 51 54.32 -5.06 -1.13
N LEU A 52 53.38 -6.03 -1.50
CA LEU A 52 53.27 -7.29 -0.74
C LEU A 52 54.56 -8.10 -0.69
N GLY A 53 55.41 -8.06 -1.69
CA GLY A 53 56.71 -8.76 -1.73
C GLY A 53 56.57 -10.27 -1.44
N LEU A 54 57.28 -10.76 -0.44
CA LEU A 54 57.29 -12.17 0.00
C LEU A 54 56.26 -12.46 1.11
N TYR A 55 55.54 -11.44 1.58
CA TYR A 55 54.50 -11.60 2.60
C TYR A 55 53.26 -12.27 2.03
N LYS A 56 52.41 -12.79 2.94
CA LYS A 56 51.19 -13.51 2.58
C LYS A 56 49.98 -12.82 3.17
N VAL A 57 48.91 -12.77 2.39
CA VAL A 57 47.59 -12.31 2.85
C VAL A 57 46.82 -13.49 3.39
N ALA A 58 46.20 -13.31 4.57
CA ALA A 58 45.28 -14.26 5.15
C ALA A 58 43.92 -13.60 5.37
N TRP A 59 42.83 -14.34 5.15
CA TRP A 59 41.48 -13.94 5.49
C TRP A 59 41.04 -14.69 6.77
N LEU A 60 40.49 -13.94 7.73
CA LEU A 60 40.04 -14.47 9.00
C LEU A 60 38.61 -14.00 9.29
N ARG A 61 37.87 -14.81 10.03
CA ARG A 61 36.64 -14.40 10.68
C ARG A 61 36.99 -14.02 12.12
N VAL A 62 36.79 -12.74 12.47
CA VAL A 62 37.25 -12.17 13.74
C VAL A 62 36.47 -12.76 14.92
N ASP A 63 35.16 -12.86 14.81
CA ASP A 63 34.28 -13.31 15.90
C ASP A 63 34.60 -14.72 16.39
N THR A 64 35.04 -15.61 15.49
CA THR A 64 35.38 -16.99 15.80
C THR A 64 36.89 -17.26 15.79
N GLN A 65 37.71 -16.25 15.50
CA GLN A 65 39.18 -16.36 15.33
C GLN A 65 39.58 -17.45 14.34
N THR A 66 38.76 -17.69 13.32
CA THR A 66 38.95 -18.76 12.36
C THR A 66 39.69 -18.25 11.14
N ILE A 67 40.77 -18.92 10.76
CA ILE A 67 41.46 -18.70 9.48
C ILE A 67 40.64 -19.30 8.36
N LEU A 68 40.25 -18.48 7.40
CA LEU A 68 39.47 -18.89 6.23
C LEU A 68 40.37 -19.27 5.06
N THR A 69 41.37 -18.42 4.76
CA THR A 69 42.29 -18.64 3.64
C THR A 69 43.70 -18.16 4.01
N ILE A 70 44.72 -18.74 3.37
CA ILE A 70 46.09 -18.24 3.41
C ILE A 70 46.60 -18.17 1.97
N ALA A 71 46.98 -16.98 1.51
CA ALA A 71 47.27 -16.68 0.12
C ALA A 71 46.14 -17.20 -0.81
N SER A 72 46.44 -18.00 -1.79
CA SER A 72 45.46 -18.59 -2.71
C SER A 72 44.79 -19.89 -2.21
N HIS A 73 45.09 -20.34 -0.97
CA HIS A 73 44.60 -21.61 -0.45
C HIS A 73 43.49 -21.38 0.55
N VAL A 74 42.34 -22.09 0.34
CA VAL A 74 41.24 -22.16 1.32
C VAL A 74 41.59 -23.17 2.39
N ILE A 75 41.59 -22.74 3.68
CA ILE A 75 41.94 -23.58 4.82
C ILE A 75 40.71 -24.14 5.52
N THR A 76 39.61 -23.36 5.54
CA THR A 76 38.35 -23.78 6.14
C THR A 76 37.68 -24.92 5.37
N LYS A 77 36.95 -25.79 6.10
CA LYS A 77 36.12 -26.85 5.49
C LYS A 77 34.81 -26.31 4.88
N ASN A 78 34.54 -25.02 5.03
CA ASN A 78 33.33 -24.39 4.48
C ASN A 78 33.49 -24.19 2.96
N HIS A 79 32.82 -25.06 2.18
CA HIS A 79 32.86 -25.04 0.70
C HIS A 79 32.27 -23.76 0.06
N ARG A 80 31.56 -22.92 0.83
CA ARG A 80 31.02 -21.63 0.40
C ARG A 80 32.09 -20.54 0.32
N ILE A 81 33.23 -20.74 0.98
CA ILE A 81 34.36 -19.83 0.95
C ILE A 81 35.23 -20.08 -0.25
N ALA A 82 35.59 -19.01 -0.94
CA ALA A 82 36.58 -19.02 -2.00
C ALA A 82 37.45 -17.77 -1.92
N VAL A 83 38.62 -17.81 -2.49
CA VAL A 83 39.55 -16.68 -2.58
C VAL A 83 39.99 -16.53 -4.03
N THR A 84 40.05 -15.29 -4.50
CA THR A 84 40.64 -14.93 -5.80
C THR A 84 41.62 -13.79 -5.58
N HIS A 85 42.60 -13.69 -6.48
CA HIS A 85 43.55 -12.58 -6.47
C HIS A 85 43.86 -12.13 -7.87
N SER A 86 44.16 -10.83 -8.00
CA SER A 86 44.66 -10.25 -9.23
C SER A 86 46.08 -9.69 -8.98
N GLY A 87 47.08 -10.32 -9.58
CA GLY A 87 48.48 -10.05 -9.26
C GLY A 87 48.75 -10.35 -7.79
N HIS A 88 49.71 -9.58 -7.23
CA HIS A 88 50.04 -9.63 -5.79
C HIS A 88 49.34 -8.50 -4.99
N ARG A 89 48.46 -7.72 -5.64
CA ARG A 89 47.90 -6.50 -5.08
C ARG A 89 46.48 -6.67 -4.56
N THR A 90 45.60 -7.32 -5.30
CA THR A 90 44.16 -7.40 -4.97
C THR A 90 43.81 -8.82 -4.52
N TRP A 91 43.22 -8.93 -3.33
CA TRP A 91 42.81 -10.22 -2.72
C TRP A 91 41.35 -10.16 -2.38
N SER A 92 40.54 -11.03 -2.98
CA SER A 92 39.10 -11.05 -2.77
C SER A 92 38.66 -12.33 -2.08
N LEU A 93 37.96 -12.19 -0.96
CA LEU A 93 37.28 -13.26 -0.24
C LEU A 93 35.82 -13.33 -0.72
N HIS A 94 35.41 -14.50 -1.19
CA HIS A 94 34.05 -14.78 -1.64
C HIS A 94 33.34 -15.66 -0.64
N ILE A 95 32.14 -15.25 -0.22
CA ILE A 95 31.23 -16.01 0.63
C ILE A 95 29.98 -16.26 -0.18
N ARG A 96 29.85 -17.45 -0.74
CA ARG A 96 28.68 -17.85 -1.57
C ARG A 96 27.54 -18.31 -0.69
N ASP A 97 26.30 -18.19 -1.21
CA ASP A 97 25.08 -18.62 -0.49
C ASP A 97 25.12 -18.11 0.95
N THR A 98 25.19 -16.78 1.09
CA THR A 98 25.34 -16.09 2.38
C THR A 98 24.18 -16.44 3.31
N ARG A 99 24.45 -16.71 4.56
CA ARG A 99 23.47 -17.05 5.61
C ARG A 99 23.54 -16.01 6.72
N GLU A 100 22.48 -15.88 7.50
CA GLU A 100 22.47 -14.99 8.67
C GLU A 100 23.63 -15.26 9.63
N THR A 101 24.02 -16.53 9.76
CA THR A 101 25.15 -16.96 10.59
C THR A 101 26.49 -16.48 10.08
N ASP A 102 26.59 -15.96 8.85
CA ASP A 102 27.83 -15.39 8.30
C ASP A 102 27.99 -13.90 8.67
N ARG A 103 26.97 -13.26 9.24
CA ARG A 103 27.06 -11.90 9.77
C ARG A 103 28.19 -11.79 10.78
N GLY A 104 29.03 -10.76 10.67
CA GLY A 104 30.15 -10.54 11.59
C GLY A 104 31.32 -9.84 10.96
N TRP A 105 32.43 -9.78 11.71
CA TRP A 105 33.64 -9.11 11.29
C TRP A 105 34.60 -10.06 10.56
N TYR A 106 35.11 -9.59 9.43
CA TYR A 106 36.10 -10.26 8.61
C TYR A 106 37.37 -9.41 8.56
N MET A 107 38.52 -10.04 8.51
CA MET A 107 39.82 -9.39 8.57
C MET A 107 40.68 -9.89 7.42
N CYS A 108 41.28 -8.97 6.69
CA CYS A 108 42.42 -9.18 5.82
C CYS A 108 43.69 -8.88 6.59
N GLN A 109 44.57 -9.86 6.73
CA GLN A 109 45.80 -9.76 7.53
C GLN A 109 47.00 -10.07 6.68
N VAL A 110 48.10 -9.32 6.89
CA VAL A 110 49.41 -9.55 6.31
C VAL A 110 50.40 -9.95 7.40
N ASN A 111 51.19 -10.99 7.15
CA ASN A 111 52.14 -11.57 8.12
C ASN A 111 53.43 -10.77 8.25
N THR A 112 53.31 -9.46 8.41
CA THR A 112 54.43 -8.54 8.77
C THR A 112 54.75 -8.66 10.26
N ASP A 113 55.90 -8.11 10.69
CA ASP A 113 56.24 -7.96 12.10
C ASP A 113 56.41 -6.44 12.41
N PRO A 114 55.48 -5.82 13.17
CA PRO A 114 54.24 -6.37 13.71
C PRO A 114 53.20 -6.66 12.62
N MET A 115 52.27 -7.63 12.89
CA MET A 115 51.22 -7.99 11.95
C MET A 115 50.33 -6.79 11.62
N SER A 116 50.03 -6.62 10.31
CA SER A 116 49.17 -5.57 9.80
C SER A 116 47.83 -6.15 9.37
N SER A 117 46.70 -5.48 9.71
CA SER A 117 45.37 -5.97 9.42
C SER A 117 44.39 -4.86 9.06
N ASN A 118 43.36 -5.22 8.29
CA ASN A 118 42.29 -4.36 7.89
C ASN A 118 40.97 -5.13 8.04
N THR A 119 39.93 -4.54 8.67
CA THR A 119 38.68 -5.22 9.02
C THR A 119 37.49 -4.59 8.34
N GLY A 120 36.48 -5.43 7.98
CA GLY A 120 35.20 -5.01 7.45
C GLY A 120 34.06 -5.86 8.03
N PHE A 121 32.89 -5.31 8.13
CA PHE A 121 31.71 -5.96 8.65
C PHE A 121 30.81 -6.49 7.54
N LEU A 122 30.39 -7.73 7.62
CA LEU A 122 29.34 -8.29 6.78
C LEU A 122 28.01 -8.23 7.52
N ASP A 123 27.09 -7.43 6.99
CA ASP A 123 25.70 -7.40 7.42
C ASP A 123 24.88 -8.27 6.47
N VAL A 124 24.17 -9.26 7.02
CA VAL A 124 23.33 -10.15 6.24
C VAL A 124 21.88 -9.81 6.52
N VAL A 125 21.17 -9.41 5.47
CA VAL A 125 19.76 -9.02 5.54
C VAL A 125 18.87 -10.10 4.97
N VAL A 126 17.67 -10.25 5.56
CA VAL A 126 16.67 -11.22 5.15
C VAL A 126 15.43 -10.47 4.66
N PRO A 127 14.96 -10.74 3.44
CA PRO A 127 13.71 -10.18 2.95
C PRO A 127 12.54 -10.49 3.90
N PRO A 128 11.47 -9.69 3.89
CA PRO A 128 10.31 -9.96 4.70
C PRO A 128 9.59 -11.22 4.20
N ASP A 129 9.00 -11.96 5.13
CA ASP A 129 8.08 -13.07 4.88
C ASP A 129 6.90 -12.98 5.83
N ILE A 130 5.70 -13.39 5.39
CA ILE A 130 4.48 -13.37 6.20
C ILE A 130 4.18 -14.79 6.66
N LEU A 131 4.22 -15.01 7.97
CA LEU A 131 3.96 -16.29 8.59
C LEU A 131 2.49 -16.68 8.44
N ASP A 132 2.23 -17.94 8.14
CA ASP A 132 0.86 -18.46 8.03
C ASP A 132 0.10 -18.40 9.37
N TYR A 133 0.79 -18.65 10.47
CA TYR A 133 0.27 -18.52 11.82
C TYR A 133 1.21 -17.58 12.62
N PRO A 134 0.66 -16.60 13.37
CA PRO A 134 -0.74 -16.31 13.70
C PRO A 134 -1.45 -15.35 12.74
N THR A 135 -1.01 -15.23 11.49
CA THR A 135 -1.68 -14.35 10.50
C THR A 135 -3.09 -14.82 10.22
N SER A 136 -4.05 -13.91 10.21
CA SER A 136 -5.45 -14.18 9.92
C SER A 136 -5.64 -14.75 8.50
N THR A 137 -6.62 -15.63 8.37
CA THR A 137 -7.18 -16.09 7.09
C THR A 137 -8.49 -15.35 6.80
N ASP A 138 -9.19 -15.69 5.73
CA ASP A 138 -10.51 -15.16 5.45
C ASP A 138 -11.46 -15.37 6.64
N MET A 139 -12.18 -14.30 6.99
CA MET A 139 -13.01 -14.27 8.19
C MET A 139 -14.46 -13.96 7.87
N VAL A 140 -15.36 -14.68 8.55
CA VAL A 140 -16.80 -14.42 8.50
C VAL A 140 -17.25 -13.92 9.87
N VAL A 141 -17.81 -12.72 9.91
CA VAL A 141 -18.27 -12.08 11.16
C VAL A 141 -19.69 -11.57 11.01
N ARG A 142 -20.39 -11.35 12.13
CA ARG A 142 -21.72 -10.70 12.13
C ARG A 142 -21.56 -9.19 12.16
N GLU A 143 -22.46 -8.48 11.48
CA GLU A 143 -22.54 -7.02 11.57
C GLU A 143 -22.74 -6.59 13.04
N GLY A 144 -22.02 -5.56 13.48
CA GLY A 144 -22.01 -5.05 14.85
C GLY A 144 -21.00 -5.72 15.79
N SER A 145 -20.35 -6.82 15.40
CA SER A 145 -19.28 -7.43 16.18
C SER A 145 -17.95 -6.67 16.04
N ASN A 146 -16.99 -6.96 16.91
CA ASN A 146 -15.61 -6.49 16.77
C ASN A 146 -14.77 -7.57 16.10
N VAL A 147 -13.80 -7.16 15.31
CA VAL A 147 -12.85 -8.04 14.63
C VAL A 147 -11.45 -7.47 14.70
N THR A 148 -10.45 -8.35 14.88
CA THR A 148 -9.02 -8.01 14.80
C THR A 148 -8.39 -8.88 13.72
N LEU A 149 -7.89 -8.26 12.67
CA LEU A 149 -7.07 -8.91 11.66
C LEU A 149 -5.62 -8.85 12.12
N ARG A 150 -4.93 -9.99 12.08
CA ARG A 150 -3.53 -10.12 12.50
C ARG A 150 -2.64 -10.45 11.32
N CYS A 151 -1.44 -9.91 11.33
CA CYS A 151 -0.42 -10.18 10.35
C CYS A 151 0.95 -10.28 11.02
N ALA A 152 1.52 -11.47 11.00
CA ALA A 152 2.85 -11.73 11.56
C ALA A 152 3.87 -11.80 10.44
N ALA A 153 4.88 -10.96 10.51
CA ALA A 153 5.97 -10.93 9.54
C ALA A 153 7.32 -11.21 10.21
N THR A 154 8.23 -11.82 9.45
CA THR A 154 9.61 -12.09 9.86
C THR A 154 10.57 -11.58 8.79
N GLY A 155 11.82 -11.29 9.19
CA GLY A 155 12.87 -10.75 8.31
C GLY A 155 13.93 -10.00 9.12
N THR A 156 15.03 -9.67 8.48
CA THR A 156 16.11 -8.89 9.10
C THR A 156 16.55 -7.75 8.16
N PRO A 157 16.36 -6.49 8.53
CA PRO A 157 15.74 -5.95 9.75
C PRO A 157 14.27 -6.39 9.95
N THR A 158 13.74 -6.22 11.17
CA THR A 158 12.33 -6.54 11.48
C THR A 158 11.41 -5.76 10.55
N PRO A 159 10.49 -6.44 9.83
CA PRO A 159 9.58 -5.78 8.91
C PRO A 159 8.56 -4.88 9.60
N SER A 160 8.22 -3.77 8.96
CA SER A 160 7.01 -3.01 9.23
C SER A 160 5.83 -3.66 8.51
N VAL A 161 4.67 -3.68 9.17
CA VAL A 161 3.41 -4.19 8.61
C VAL A 161 2.48 -3.01 8.35
N THR A 162 1.90 -2.97 7.16
CA THR A 162 0.92 -1.95 6.75
C THR A 162 -0.32 -2.63 6.18
N TRP A 163 -1.50 -2.17 6.62
CA TRP A 163 -2.79 -2.61 6.13
C TRP A 163 -3.36 -1.62 5.14
N ARG A 164 -3.99 -2.14 4.08
CA ARG A 164 -4.81 -1.35 3.15
C ARG A 164 -5.93 -2.21 2.57
N ARG A 165 -6.96 -1.58 2.05
CA ARG A 165 -7.98 -2.28 1.26
C ARG A 165 -7.51 -2.47 -0.18
N GLU A 166 -7.80 -3.64 -0.75
CA GLU A 166 -7.44 -3.96 -2.14
C GLU A 166 -8.26 -3.14 -3.15
N ASP A 167 -9.51 -2.79 -2.77
CA ASP A 167 -10.44 -1.98 -3.58
C ASP A 167 -10.09 -0.48 -3.59
N GLY A 168 -9.05 -0.06 -2.85
CA GLY A 168 -8.61 1.34 -2.76
C GLY A 168 -9.48 2.22 -1.87
N ASN A 169 -10.57 1.69 -1.30
CA ASN A 169 -11.39 2.42 -0.34
C ASN A 169 -10.63 2.64 0.98
N PRO A 170 -10.91 3.69 1.73
CA PRO A 170 -10.30 3.90 3.04
C PRO A 170 -10.73 2.82 4.04
N ILE A 171 -9.85 2.54 5.00
CA ILE A 171 -10.15 1.74 6.18
C ILE A 171 -10.87 2.65 7.18
N ILE A 172 -12.04 2.22 7.64
CA ILE A 172 -12.80 2.93 8.68
C ILE A 172 -12.53 2.21 10.00
N GLU A 173 -11.64 2.74 10.83
CA GLU A 173 -11.26 2.12 12.13
C GLU A 173 -12.28 2.43 13.23
N PHE A 174 -12.63 3.70 13.38
CA PHE A 174 -13.67 4.19 14.27
C PHE A 174 -14.67 4.98 13.43
N SER A 175 -15.91 5.04 13.83
CA SER A 175 -17.08 5.52 13.07
C SER A 175 -16.91 6.85 12.28
N THR A 176 -15.78 7.53 12.38
CA THR A 176 -15.50 8.82 11.73
C THR A 176 -14.08 8.98 11.19
N GLN A 177 -13.14 8.07 11.49
CA GLN A 177 -11.76 8.21 11.05
C GLN A 177 -11.50 7.26 9.87
N GLU A 178 -11.26 7.85 8.72
CA GLU A 178 -10.93 7.16 7.48
C GLU A 178 -9.42 7.24 7.25
N ALA A 179 -8.76 6.10 7.06
CA ALA A 179 -7.35 6.02 6.73
C ALA A 179 -7.15 5.22 5.44
N THR A 180 -6.30 5.69 4.54
CA THR A 180 -5.95 4.93 3.33
C THR A 180 -5.07 3.72 3.64
N SER A 181 -4.33 3.79 4.74
CA SER A 181 -3.50 2.70 5.27
C SER A 181 -3.30 2.85 6.77
N THR A 182 -3.16 1.73 7.47
CA THR A 182 -2.90 1.65 8.91
C THR A 182 -1.65 0.81 9.15
N GLU A 183 -0.79 1.28 10.05
CA GLU A 183 0.44 0.60 10.42
C GLU A 183 0.24 -0.24 11.68
N GLY A 184 0.88 -1.39 11.71
CA GLY A 184 0.90 -2.30 12.85
C GLY A 184 0.59 -3.75 12.51
N PRO A 185 0.95 -4.69 13.39
CA PRO A 185 0.71 -6.12 13.18
C PRO A 185 -0.77 -6.51 13.31
N GLU A 186 -1.59 -5.65 13.87
CA GLU A 186 -3.02 -5.86 14.10
C GLU A 186 -3.83 -4.68 13.56
N LEU A 187 -4.94 -5.00 12.88
CA LEU A 187 -5.95 -4.05 12.48
C LEU A 187 -7.24 -4.36 13.24
N GLU A 188 -7.66 -3.46 14.12
CA GLU A 188 -8.87 -3.60 14.91
C GLU A 188 -10.01 -2.80 14.28
N ILE A 189 -11.15 -3.47 14.03
CA ILE A 189 -12.36 -2.86 13.52
C ILE A 189 -13.47 -3.04 14.55
N VAL A 190 -13.88 -1.96 15.17
CA VAL A 190 -14.92 -1.95 16.20
C VAL A 190 -16.29 -1.74 15.57
N ARG A 191 -17.27 -2.54 15.96
CA ARG A 191 -18.65 -2.52 15.42
C ARG A 191 -18.65 -2.64 13.89
N VAL A 192 -18.15 -3.77 13.39
CA VAL A 192 -18.10 -4.07 11.97
C VAL A 192 -19.45 -3.81 11.29
N SER A 193 -19.43 -3.07 10.20
CA SER A 193 -20.59 -2.83 9.34
C SER A 193 -20.37 -3.48 7.96
N ARG A 194 -21.43 -3.60 7.17
CA ARG A 194 -21.38 -4.08 5.78
C ARG A 194 -20.38 -3.33 4.89
N ARG A 195 -20.08 -2.06 5.20
CA ARG A 195 -19.07 -1.24 4.49
C ARG A 195 -17.64 -1.74 4.68
N HIS A 196 -17.38 -2.44 5.78
CA HIS A 196 -16.07 -3.03 6.05
C HIS A 196 -15.85 -4.34 5.28
N MET A 197 -16.90 -4.91 4.66
CA MET A 197 -16.78 -6.12 3.83
C MET A 197 -15.82 -5.86 2.66
N GLY A 198 -14.97 -6.84 2.40
CA GLY A 198 -14.06 -6.81 1.24
C GLY A 198 -12.67 -7.35 1.55
N PRO A 199 -11.78 -7.30 0.57
CA PRO A 199 -10.42 -7.79 0.71
C PRO A 199 -9.50 -6.73 1.32
N TYR A 200 -8.74 -7.15 2.32
CA TYR A 200 -7.66 -6.41 2.97
C TYR A 200 -6.32 -7.01 2.58
N LEU A 201 -5.32 -6.17 2.40
CA LEU A 201 -3.94 -6.54 2.15
C LEU A 201 -3.11 -6.21 3.37
N CYS A 202 -2.50 -7.23 3.97
CA CYS A 202 -1.38 -7.08 4.88
C CYS A 202 -0.10 -7.01 4.07
N ILE A 203 0.70 -5.97 4.20
CA ILE A 203 1.92 -5.73 3.45
C ILE A 203 3.08 -5.64 4.44
N ALA A 204 4.08 -6.51 4.28
CA ALA A 204 5.28 -6.51 5.10
C ALA A 204 6.48 -6.00 4.29
N SER A 205 7.24 -5.05 4.86
CA SER A 205 8.42 -4.45 4.23
C SER A 205 9.49 -4.13 5.27
N ASN A 206 10.76 -4.38 4.93
CA ASN A 206 11.91 -4.03 5.75
C ASN A 206 13.02 -3.33 4.94
N GLY A 207 12.69 -2.79 3.77
CA GLY A 207 13.66 -2.17 2.87
C GLY A 207 14.48 -3.16 2.05
N VAL A 208 14.35 -4.47 2.30
CA VAL A 208 14.99 -5.54 1.53
C VAL A 208 13.98 -6.14 0.56
N PRO A 209 14.19 -6.06 -0.76
CA PRO A 209 13.26 -6.64 -1.72
C PRO A 209 13.28 -8.18 -1.72
N PRO A 210 12.13 -8.84 -2.06
CA PRO A 210 10.84 -8.24 -2.41
C PRO A 210 9.99 -7.89 -1.18
N THR A 211 9.17 -6.84 -1.28
CA THR A 211 8.06 -6.62 -0.34
C THR A 211 7.01 -7.69 -0.57
N VAL A 212 6.43 -8.25 0.49
CA VAL A 212 5.43 -9.32 0.41
C VAL A 212 4.08 -8.85 0.94
N SER A 213 3.00 -9.45 0.43
CA SER A 213 1.65 -9.15 0.88
C SER A 213 0.80 -10.40 0.98
N LYS A 214 -0.14 -10.42 1.95
CA LYS A 214 -1.15 -11.47 2.12
C LYS A 214 -2.53 -10.85 2.06
N ARG A 215 -3.39 -11.45 1.25
CA ARG A 215 -4.78 -11.05 1.07
C ARG A 215 -5.66 -11.77 2.07
N ILE A 216 -6.54 -11.02 2.77
CA ILE A 216 -7.49 -11.54 3.75
C ILE A 216 -8.86 -10.95 3.42
N VAL A 217 -9.87 -11.78 3.24
CA VAL A 217 -11.23 -11.34 2.93
C VAL A 217 -12.05 -11.29 4.20
N LEU A 218 -12.57 -10.10 4.51
CA LEU A 218 -13.53 -9.92 5.59
C LEU A 218 -14.95 -10.02 5.02
N ILE A 219 -15.70 -11.00 5.46
CA ILE A 219 -17.07 -11.27 5.07
C ILE A 219 -17.99 -10.89 6.23
N VAL A 220 -18.93 -9.97 5.99
CA VAL A 220 -19.86 -9.50 7.03
C VAL A 220 -21.25 -10.07 6.77
N HIS A 221 -21.76 -10.85 7.71
CA HIS A 221 -23.09 -11.44 7.68
C HIS A 221 -24.11 -10.53 8.34
N PHE A 222 -25.23 -10.26 7.66
CA PHE A 222 -26.34 -9.47 8.18
C PHE A 222 -27.70 -9.88 7.59
N PRO A 223 -28.80 -9.68 8.35
CA PRO A 223 -30.13 -9.99 7.88
C PRO A 223 -30.57 -9.03 6.77
N PRO A 224 -31.56 -9.41 5.95
CA PRO A 224 -32.09 -8.54 4.92
C PRO A 224 -32.65 -7.23 5.49
N LYS A 225 -32.35 -6.14 4.78
CA LYS A 225 -33.01 -4.84 4.94
C LYS A 225 -33.66 -4.50 3.61
N VAL A 226 -34.94 -4.19 3.62
CA VAL A 226 -35.73 -3.90 2.44
C VAL A 226 -36.25 -2.47 2.51
N TRP A 227 -36.25 -1.77 1.39
CA TRP A 227 -36.90 -0.45 1.26
C TRP A 227 -37.50 -0.29 -0.15
N VAL A 228 -38.51 0.56 -0.22
CA VAL A 228 -39.24 0.90 -1.44
C VAL A 228 -39.20 2.40 -1.64
N GLY A 229 -39.03 2.83 -2.87
CA GLY A 229 -39.03 4.26 -3.24
C GLY A 229 -40.43 4.89 -3.06
N ASN A 230 -41.46 4.24 -3.59
CA ASN A 230 -42.85 4.68 -3.50
C ASN A 230 -43.69 3.60 -2.80
N GLN A 231 -44.26 3.94 -1.64
CA GLN A 231 -45.19 3.03 -0.96
C GLN A 231 -46.62 3.05 -1.51
N LEU A 232 -46.92 4.03 -2.32
CA LEU A 232 -48.24 4.23 -2.94
C LEU A 232 -48.07 4.50 -4.43
N GLU A 233 -48.66 3.66 -5.27
CA GLU A 233 -48.61 3.79 -6.72
C GLU A 233 -50.03 3.93 -7.30
N GLY A 234 -50.24 4.94 -8.14
CA GLY A 234 -51.51 5.20 -8.78
C GLY A 234 -51.54 4.63 -10.19
N VAL A 235 -52.61 3.91 -10.54
CA VAL A 235 -52.75 3.28 -11.86
C VAL A 235 -54.18 3.34 -12.35
N TYR A 236 -54.40 3.49 -13.66
CA TYR A 236 -55.71 3.31 -14.29
C TYR A 236 -55.84 1.93 -14.93
N GLU A 237 -57.06 1.47 -15.12
CA GLU A 237 -57.30 0.15 -15.72
C GLU A 237 -56.72 0.05 -17.13
N GLY A 238 -56.08 -1.09 -17.43
CA GLY A 238 -55.40 -1.36 -18.69
C GLY A 238 -53.95 -0.85 -18.76
N GLN A 239 -53.50 -0.05 -17.79
CA GLN A 239 -52.13 0.44 -17.74
C GLN A 239 -51.16 -0.67 -17.34
N THR A 240 -49.91 -0.55 -17.78
CA THR A 240 -48.77 -1.34 -17.27
C THR A 240 -48.02 -0.54 -16.23
N VAL A 241 -47.76 -1.14 -15.08
CA VAL A 241 -47.04 -0.52 -13.97
C VAL A 241 -45.85 -1.39 -13.57
N THR A 242 -44.74 -0.76 -13.15
CA THR A 242 -43.58 -1.46 -12.63
C THR A 242 -43.30 -0.98 -11.21
N LEU A 243 -43.36 -1.92 -10.26
CA LEU A 243 -43.06 -1.73 -8.86
C LEU A 243 -41.57 -2.08 -8.62
N SER A 244 -40.83 -1.26 -7.87
CA SER A 244 -39.42 -1.47 -7.59
C SER A 244 -39.15 -1.56 -6.09
N CYS A 245 -38.29 -2.49 -5.70
CA CYS A 245 -37.92 -2.77 -4.33
C CYS A 245 -36.43 -3.02 -4.24
N HIS A 246 -35.80 -2.45 -3.24
CA HIS A 246 -34.38 -2.60 -2.99
C HIS A 246 -34.14 -3.41 -1.72
N SER A 247 -33.11 -4.25 -1.70
CA SER A 247 -32.71 -4.98 -0.49
C SER A 247 -31.20 -5.07 -0.38
N GLU A 248 -30.72 -5.08 0.87
CA GLU A 248 -29.33 -5.40 1.22
C GLU A 248 -29.34 -6.62 2.13
N ALA A 249 -28.52 -7.61 1.84
CA ALA A 249 -28.37 -8.80 2.69
C ALA A 249 -27.10 -9.58 2.37
N PHE A 250 -26.51 -10.17 3.38
CA PHE A 250 -25.46 -11.17 3.18
C PHE A 250 -25.52 -12.24 4.30
N PRO A 251 -25.58 -13.55 4.00
CA PRO A 251 -25.59 -14.17 2.68
C PRO A 251 -26.75 -13.69 1.79
N ARG A 252 -26.56 -13.89 0.46
CA ARG A 252 -27.52 -13.45 -0.54
C ARG A 252 -28.94 -13.96 -0.22
N PRO A 253 -29.96 -13.08 -0.22
CA PRO A 253 -31.31 -13.47 0.16
C PRO A 253 -32.02 -14.17 -0.99
N ILE A 254 -32.96 -15.02 -0.66
CA ILE A 254 -34.04 -15.42 -1.55
C ILE A 254 -35.06 -14.29 -1.60
N THR A 255 -35.42 -13.83 -2.79
CA THR A 255 -36.33 -12.70 -3.00
C THR A 255 -37.53 -13.11 -3.81
N TYR A 256 -38.73 -12.64 -3.41
CA TYR A 256 -39.97 -12.91 -4.11
C TYR A 256 -41.01 -11.80 -3.87
N TRP A 257 -42.04 -11.78 -4.74
CA TRP A 257 -43.16 -10.87 -4.60
C TRP A 257 -44.43 -11.65 -4.21
N THR A 258 -45.28 -11.02 -3.40
CA THR A 258 -46.63 -11.56 -3.09
C THR A 258 -47.71 -10.59 -3.50
N ARG A 259 -48.85 -11.16 -3.88
CA ARG A 259 -50.10 -10.45 -4.17
C ARG A 259 -50.75 -9.92 -2.89
N PRO A 260 -51.80 -9.06 -3.02
CA PRO A 260 -52.63 -8.66 -1.88
C PRO A 260 -53.27 -9.85 -1.13
N THR A 261 -53.43 -10.99 -1.80
CA THR A 261 -53.92 -12.27 -1.24
C THR A 261 -52.88 -13.07 -0.48
N ASN A 262 -51.63 -12.56 -0.36
CA ASN A 262 -50.44 -13.23 0.18
C ASN A 262 -49.93 -14.44 -0.66
N GLU A 263 -50.40 -14.59 -1.91
CA GLU A 263 -49.89 -15.60 -2.83
C GLU A 263 -48.57 -15.14 -3.46
N ILE A 264 -47.63 -16.07 -3.62
CA ILE A 264 -46.34 -15.78 -4.29
C ILE A 264 -46.63 -15.59 -5.78
N ILE A 265 -46.05 -14.53 -6.33
CA ILE A 265 -46.16 -14.22 -7.74
C ILE A 265 -45.11 -14.99 -8.54
N SER A 266 -45.54 -15.72 -9.55
CA SER A 266 -44.68 -16.35 -10.53
C SER A 266 -44.66 -15.54 -11.83
N ASN A 267 -43.59 -15.70 -12.62
CA ASN A 267 -43.49 -15.10 -13.94
C ASN A 267 -44.56 -15.71 -14.88
N ASP A 268 -45.41 -14.86 -15.43
CA ASP A 268 -46.40 -15.23 -16.43
C ASP A 268 -46.57 -14.08 -17.45
N ASP A 269 -47.60 -14.16 -18.32
CA ASP A 269 -47.89 -13.13 -19.33
C ASP A 269 -48.29 -11.79 -18.69
N LYS A 270 -48.89 -11.81 -17.50
CA LYS A 270 -49.39 -10.65 -16.78
C LYS A 270 -48.34 -10.08 -15.85
N PHE A 271 -47.60 -10.93 -15.15
CA PHE A 271 -46.59 -10.56 -14.15
C PHE A 271 -45.18 -10.90 -14.63
N LYS A 272 -44.35 -9.90 -14.74
CA LYS A 272 -42.94 -10.06 -15.09
C LYS A 272 -42.06 -9.65 -13.90
N ILE A 273 -41.24 -10.58 -13.42
CA ILE A 273 -40.31 -10.33 -12.34
C ILE A 273 -38.90 -10.23 -12.94
N ALA A 274 -38.20 -9.16 -12.61
CA ALA A 274 -36.79 -8.97 -12.91
C ALA A 274 -36.03 -8.70 -11.59
N SER A 275 -34.81 -9.24 -11.48
CA SER A 275 -33.95 -8.96 -10.37
C SER A 275 -32.53 -8.72 -10.85
N SER A 276 -31.86 -7.74 -10.29
CA SER A 276 -30.43 -7.49 -10.46
C SER A 276 -29.75 -7.42 -9.10
N SER A 277 -28.46 -7.80 -9.02
CA SER A 277 -27.75 -7.73 -7.77
C SER A 277 -26.27 -7.41 -8.01
N THR A 278 -25.73 -6.56 -7.15
CA THR A 278 -24.32 -6.15 -7.15
C THR A 278 -23.81 -6.22 -5.71
N GLY A 279 -22.79 -7.07 -5.47
CA GLY A 279 -22.30 -7.30 -4.11
C GLY A 279 -23.41 -7.85 -3.20
N TYR A 280 -23.71 -7.12 -2.12
CA TYR A 280 -24.78 -7.45 -1.16
C TYR A 280 -26.10 -6.72 -1.43
N GLU A 281 -26.15 -5.83 -2.42
CA GLU A 281 -27.34 -5.09 -2.83
C GLU A 281 -28.11 -5.85 -3.91
N SER A 282 -29.43 -5.82 -3.83
CA SER A 282 -30.31 -6.41 -4.82
C SER A 282 -31.49 -5.48 -5.12
N MET A 283 -31.85 -5.38 -6.39
CA MET A 283 -33.03 -4.65 -6.85
C MET A 283 -34.01 -5.65 -7.46
N MET A 284 -35.26 -5.60 -7.03
CA MET A 284 -36.34 -6.41 -7.52
C MET A 284 -37.36 -5.52 -8.21
N GLN A 285 -37.85 -5.95 -9.39
CA GLN A 285 -38.88 -5.26 -10.15
C GLN A 285 -39.99 -6.22 -10.45
N LEU A 286 -41.25 -5.75 -10.25
CA LEU A 286 -42.45 -6.45 -10.64
C LEU A 286 -43.19 -5.57 -11.65
N THR A 287 -43.29 -6.03 -12.89
CA THR A 287 -44.10 -5.38 -13.94
C THR A 287 -45.44 -6.09 -14.03
N ILE A 288 -46.53 -5.33 -13.86
CA ILE A 288 -47.92 -5.80 -13.97
C ILE A 288 -48.49 -5.22 -15.25
N ARG A 289 -48.88 -6.07 -16.17
CA ARG A 289 -49.45 -5.68 -17.46
C ARG A 289 -50.96 -5.62 -17.38
N ALA A 290 -51.54 -4.65 -18.09
CA ALA A 290 -52.98 -4.49 -18.22
C ALA A 290 -53.72 -4.63 -16.88
N VAL A 291 -53.39 -3.75 -15.92
CA VAL A 291 -53.92 -3.75 -14.56
C VAL A 291 -55.42 -3.74 -14.54
N GLN A 292 -56.04 -4.62 -13.79
CA GLN A 292 -57.47 -4.76 -13.58
C GLN A 292 -57.86 -4.42 -12.15
N SER A 293 -59.17 -4.20 -11.89
CA SER A 293 -59.65 -3.86 -10.54
C SER A 293 -59.28 -4.92 -9.48
N GLN A 294 -59.14 -6.20 -9.85
CA GLN A 294 -58.71 -7.28 -8.98
C GLN A 294 -57.23 -7.26 -8.62
N ASP A 295 -56.41 -6.50 -9.35
CA ASP A 295 -54.97 -6.36 -9.09
C ASP A 295 -54.67 -5.20 -8.13
N LEU A 296 -55.70 -4.43 -7.74
CA LEU A 296 -55.54 -3.35 -6.78
C LEU A 296 -55.30 -3.89 -5.35
N GLY A 297 -54.49 -3.21 -4.58
CA GLY A 297 -54.18 -3.59 -3.20
C GLY A 297 -52.70 -3.55 -2.88
N THR A 298 -52.29 -4.22 -1.83
CA THR A 298 -50.91 -4.16 -1.33
C THR A 298 -50.07 -5.33 -1.84
N PHE A 299 -49.08 -5.02 -2.65
CA PHE A 299 -48.02 -5.95 -3.05
C PHE A 299 -46.87 -5.89 -2.03
N LYS A 300 -46.26 -7.04 -1.75
CA LYS A 300 -45.10 -7.12 -0.88
C LYS A 300 -43.91 -7.69 -1.63
N CYS A 301 -42.75 -7.06 -1.49
CA CYS A 301 -41.48 -7.65 -1.87
C CYS A 301 -40.82 -8.21 -0.58
N VAL A 302 -40.43 -9.45 -0.63
CA VAL A 302 -39.88 -10.17 0.52
C VAL A 302 -38.44 -10.56 0.20
N ALA A 303 -37.53 -10.34 1.16
CA ALA A 303 -36.16 -10.81 1.13
C ALA A 303 -35.87 -11.65 2.38
N LYS A 304 -35.33 -12.86 2.20
CA LYS A 304 -35.10 -13.84 3.26
C LYS A 304 -33.72 -14.48 3.12
N ASN A 305 -32.96 -14.49 4.20
CA ASN A 305 -31.74 -15.30 4.31
C ASN A 305 -31.73 -16.11 5.63
N ALA A 306 -30.61 -16.79 5.92
CA ALA A 306 -30.47 -17.60 7.15
C ALA A 306 -30.52 -16.76 8.46
N LEU A 307 -30.40 -15.43 8.37
CA LEU A 307 -30.32 -14.54 9.52
C LEU A 307 -31.64 -13.80 9.79
N GLY A 308 -32.57 -13.81 8.83
CA GLY A 308 -33.86 -13.14 8.99
C GLY A 308 -34.64 -12.97 7.70
N GLU A 309 -35.80 -12.35 7.83
CA GLU A 309 -36.73 -12.04 6.77
C GLU A 309 -37.27 -10.62 6.97
N THR A 310 -37.37 -9.88 5.86
CA THR A 310 -37.91 -8.51 5.86
C THR A 310 -38.73 -8.28 4.59
N GLU A 311 -39.81 -7.52 4.73
CA GLU A 311 -40.71 -7.18 3.61
C GLU A 311 -40.79 -5.66 3.40
N GLY A 312 -40.98 -5.26 2.13
CA GLY A 312 -41.39 -3.92 1.73
C GLY A 312 -42.80 -3.96 1.12
N THR A 313 -43.63 -2.95 1.37
CA THR A 313 -45.00 -2.91 0.91
C THR A 313 -45.23 -1.75 -0.05
N ILE A 314 -45.93 -2.03 -1.17
CA ILE A 314 -46.33 -1.03 -2.14
C ILE A 314 -47.84 -1.20 -2.39
N LYS A 315 -48.62 -0.15 -2.10
CA LYS A 315 -50.08 -0.16 -2.35
C LYS A 315 -50.40 0.40 -3.73
N LEU A 316 -51.06 -0.42 -4.53
CA LEU A 316 -51.52 -0.03 -5.84
C LEU A 316 -52.97 0.47 -5.76
N ASN A 317 -53.20 1.75 -6.08
CA ASN A 317 -54.51 2.40 -6.04
C ASN A 317 -55.00 2.79 -7.42
N ARG A 318 -56.31 2.73 -7.59
CA ARG A 318 -56.94 3.20 -8.81
C ARG A 318 -56.92 4.72 -8.88
N ILE A 319 -56.52 5.26 -10.03
CA ILE A 319 -56.69 6.67 -10.40
C ILE A 319 -57.57 6.76 -11.65
N ALA A 320 -58.19 7.94 -11.87
CA ALA A 320 -58.95 8.18 -13.08
C ALA A 320 -58.02 8.21 -14.30
N ALA A 321 -58.41 7.53 -15.37
CA ALA A 321 -57.69 7.63 -16.61
C ALA A 321 -57.64 9.09 -17.08
N PRO A 322 -56.53 9.58 -17.66
CA PRO A 322 -56.47 10.91 -18.22
C PRO A 322 -57.57 11.02 -19.28
N SER A 323 -58.55 11.91 -19.08
CA SER A 323 -59.61 12.17 -20.05
C SER A 323 -58.99 12.71 -21.33
N THR A 324 -58.96 11.91 -22.37
CA THR A 324 -58.69 12.35 -23.75
C THR A 324 -59.90 13.15 -24.23
N THR A 325 -60.15 14.33 -23.68
CA THR A 325 -60.97 15.30 -24.34
C THR A 325 -60.18 15.84 -25.52
N HIS A 326 -60.40 15.24 -26.69
CA HIS A 326 -60.19 15.92 -27.95
C HIS A 326 -60.95 17.23 -27.89
N ARG A 327 -60.27 18.31 -27.57
CA ARG A 327 -60.77 19.66 -27.77
C ARG A 327 -60.53 19.99 -29.23
N PRO A 328 -61.63 20.02 -30.07
CA PRO A 328 -61.46 20.50 -31.42
C PRO A 328 -61.26 22.00 -31.37
N ASN A 329 -60.17 22.45 -31.95
CA ASN A 329 -59.96 23.83 -32.42
C ASN A 329 -60.38 24.97 -31.47
N ALA A 330 -59.49 25.43 -30.64
CA ALA A 330 -59.49 26.80 -30.17
C ALA A 330 -58.11 27.42 -30.44
N ARG A 331 -58.10 28.10 -31.61
CA ARG A 331 -57.44 29.35 -31.87
C ARG A 331 -56.10 29.66 -31.20
N ARG A 332 -55.15 29.62 -32.05
CA ARG A 332 -53.80 30.23 -32.01
C ARG A 332 -53.85 31.69 -31.46
N GLU A 333 -53.82 31.85 -30.13
CA GLU A 333 -53.51 33.17 -29.46
C GLU A 333 -53.26 32.89 -27.97
N SER A 334 -52.03 32.78 -27.60
CA SER A 334 -51.34 33.25 -26.39
C SER A 334 -50.05 32.50 -26.10
N LYS A 335 -49.13 32.46 -27.08
CA LYS A 335 -47.73 32.12 -26.81
C LYS A 335 -46.79 33.33 -26.65
N LYS A 336 -47.39 34.54 -26.53
CA LYS A 336 -46.62 35.80 -26.43
C LYS A 336 -46.55 36.39 -25.00
N SER A 337 -47.30 35.91 -24.04
CA SER A 337 -47.40 36.55 -22.73
C SER A 337 -46.39 36.00 -21.69
N TRP A 338 -46.04 34.72 -21.75
CA TRP A 338 -45.11 34.15 -20.74
C TRP A 338 -43.63 34.43 -21.00
N ILE A 339 -43.25 34.69 -22.25
CA ILE A 339 -41.85 35.00 -22.60
C ILE A 339 -41.49 36.48 -22.28
N SER A 340 -42.50 37.36 -22.25
CA SER A 340 -42.29 38.80 -21.93
C SER A 340 -42.14 39.05 -20.43
N GLU A 341 -42.81 38.30 -19.57
CA GLU A 341 -42.65 38.42 -18.11
C GLU A 341 -41.32 37.85 -17.63
N PHE A 342 -40.87 36.69 -18.18
CA PHE A 342 -39.60 36.08 -17.81
C PHE A 342 -38.38 36.92 -18.26
N ASN A 343 -38.52 37.69 -19.33
CA ASN A 343 -37.45 38.60 -19.79
C ASN A 343 -37.45 39.99 -19.08
N GLN A 344 -38.55 40.36 -18.43
CA GLN A 344 -38.63 41.58 -17.64
C GLN A 344 -38.01 41.39 -16.25
N GLU A 345 -38.15 40.22 -15.63
CA GLU A 345 -37.46 39.91 -14.36
C GLU A 345 -35.93 39.79 -14.50
N LYS A 346 -35.44 39.26 -15.64
CA LYS A 346 -33.99 39.23 -15.91
C LYS A 346 -33.40 40.61 -16.21
N LYS A 347 -34.18 41.60 -16.71
CA LYS A 347 -33.72 42.96 -16.93
C LYS A 347 -33.73 43.83 -15.66
N ALA A 348 -34.57 43.53 -14.69
CA ALA A 348 -34.61 44.23 -13.41
C ALA A 348 -33.49 43.80 -12.44
N ALA A 349 -32.93 42.58 -12.59
CA ALA A 349 -31.80 42.10 -11.80
C ALA A 349 -30.43 42.60 -12.31
N ALA A 350 -30.36 43.10 -13.57
CA ALA A 350 -29.10 43.53 -14.19
C ALA A 350 -28.80 45.05 -14.03
N THR A 351 -29.69 45.79 -13.37
CA THR A 351 -29.55 47.29 -13.30
C THR A 351 -29.16 47.82 -11.91
N LYS A 352 -28.72 46.93 -11.00
CA LYS A 352 -28.14 47.36 -9.72
C LYS A 352 -26.73 46.81 -9.58
N GLY A 353 -25.76 47.46 -10.20
CA GLY A 353 -24.35 47.19 -9.97
C GLY A 353 -23.46 47.53 -11.16
N SER A 354 -23.37 48.78 -11.50
CA SER A 354 -22.21 49.27 -12.23
C SER A 354 -22.13 50.79 -12.13
N SER A 355 -21.17 51.26 -11.44
CA SER A 355 -20.63 52.60 -11.67
C SER A 355 -19.10 52.51 -11.62
N SER A 356 -18.49 53.10 -12.64
CA SER A 356 -17.12 53.59 -12.80
C SER A 356 -16.09 52.64 -13.41
N GLY A 357 -15.69 52.95 -14.61
CA GLY A 357 -14.42 53.47 -15.05
C GLY A 357 -13.89 52.86 -16.37
N ASN A 358 -14.03 53.64 -17.42
CA ASN A 358 -13.17 53.85 -18.61
C ASN A 358 -12.15 52.84 -19.07
N GLY A 359 -12.25 52.40 -20.32
CA GLY A 359 -11.33 52.86 -21.40
C GLY A 359 -10.85 51.76 -22.34
N ILE A 360 -11.32 51.82 -23.56
CA ILE A 360 -10.57 51.70 -24.85
C ILE A 360 -10.03 50.34 -25.36
N GLU A 361 -10.62 49.95 -26.45
CA GLU A 361 -10.16 49.47 -27.78
C GLU A 361 -9.46 48.11 -28.01
N ASN A 362 -10.16 47.36 -28.88
CA ASN A 362 -9.74 46.64 -30.11
C ASN A 362 -8.70 45.51 -30.08
N ALA A 363 -9.00 44.39 -30.52
CA ALA A 363 -8.86 43.82 -31.89
C ALA A 363 -8.71 42.30 -31.85
N ASP A 364 -9.27 41.73 -32.86
CA ASP A 364 -9.27 40.40 -33.43
C ASP A 364 -8.03 39.51 -33.22
N GLY A 365 -8.27 38.18 -33.23
CA GLY A 365 -7.25 37.19 -33.58
C GLY A 365 -7.54 35.78 -33.08
N ASP A 366 -8.04 34.97 -33.99
CA ASP A 366 -8.07 33.51 -33.95
C ASP A 366 -6.70 32.91 -33.60
N GLU A 367 -6.68 31.77 -32.92
CA GLU A 367 -6.02 30.50 -33.30
C GLU A 367 -5.82 29.56 -32.11
N GLU A 368 -6.20 28.32 -32.33
CA GLU A 368 -5.94 27.10 -31.56
C GLU A 368 -4.56 26.53 -31.91
N PRO A 369 -4.17 25.34 -31.38
CA PRO A 369 -3.39 25.08 -30.16
C PRO A 369 -2.02 24.46 -30.47
N THR A 370 -1.13 24.35 -29.51
CA THR A 370 -0.06 23.33 -29.48
C THR A 370 0.47 23.08 -28.08
N ASP A 371 0.72 21.81 -27.86
CA ASP A 371 1.47 21.16 -26.78
C ASP A 371 2.79 21.85 -26.42
N PHE A 372 3.26 21.72 -25.18
CA PHE A 372 4.58 21.20 -24.81
C PHE A 372 4.95 21.44 -23.33
N ASP A 373 5.30 20.32 -22.70
CA ASP A 373 6.36 20.07 -21.71
C ASP A 373 6.84 21.10 -20.66
N SER A 374 6.91 20.48 -19.47
CA SER A 374 8.05 20.48 -18.53
C SER A 374 8.54 21.80 -17.91
N ALA A 375 8.72 21.75 -16.64
CA ALA A 375 9.92 22.01 -15.86
C ALA A 375 9.71 22.86 -14.59
N THR A 376 10.06 22.25 -13.47
CA THR A 376 10.91 22.77 -12.38
C THR A 376 10.77 24.22 -11.91
N ALA A 377 10.62 24.37 -10.59
CA ALA A 377 11.40 25.19 -9.65
C ALA A 377 10.57 25.43 -8.38
N SER A 378 11.01 24.94 -7.20
CA SER A 378 12.04 25.51 -6.34
C SER A 378 11.61 26.77 -5.58
N SER A 379 11.89 26.65 -4.26
CA SER A 379 12.12 27.68 -3.26
C SER A 379 10.88 28.27 -2.59
N THR A 380 10.80 28.55 -1.30
CA THR A 380 11.76 28.77 -0.22
C THR A 380 10.98 29.00 1.07
N MET A 381 11.53 28.51 2.16
CA MET A 381 11.75 29.20 3.42
C MET A 381 10.61 29.94 4.13
N SER A 382 10.23 29.52 5.32
CA SER A 382 10.37 30.39 6.49
C SER A 382 10.28 29.66 7.82
N ARG A 383 11.27 29.90 8.63
CA ARG A 383 11.57 29.69 10.04
C ARG A 383 10.51 30.28 10.98
N HIS A 384 10.34 29.65 12.14
CA HIS A 384 10.36 30.19 13.50
C HIS A 384 10.05 29.03 14.46
N LEU A 385 10.98 28.56 15.30
CA LEU A 385 11.54 29.08 16.55
C LEU A 385 10.53 29.14 17.70
N ALA A 386 10.73 28.31 18.72
CA ALA A 386 10.75 28.53 20.17
C ALA A 386 10.47 27.19 20.88
N ILE A 387 11.40 26.53 21.57
CA ILE A 387 12.11 26.79 22.83
C ILE A 387 11.25 26.54 24.09
N LEU A 388 11.88 25.83 25.04
CA LEU A 388 11.61 25.55 26.45
C LEU A 388 10.62 24.39 26.70
N GLY A 389 10.94 23.42 27.48
CA GLY A 389 11.92 23.22 28.53
C GLY A 389 11.24 22.53 29.69
N MET A 390 11.89 21.65 30.24
CA MET A 390 11.97 21.24 31.64
C MET A 390 11.86 19.76 31.89
N ALA A 391 12.97 19.31 32.37
CA ALA A 391 13.24 18.09 33.09
C ALA A 391 12.42 17.99 34.38
N THR A 392 12.02 16.79 34.75
CA THR A 392 12.02 16.39 36.16
C THR A 392 12.38 14.90 36.29
N ILE A 393 13.46 14.71 36.96
CA ILE A 393 13.98 13.53 37.63
C ILE A 393 13.03 13.17 38.79
N ILE A 394 12.73 11.91 39.01
CA ILE A 394 12.55 11.27 40.34
C ILE A 394 12.87 9.78 40.20
N THR A 395 13.82 9.46 40.75
CA THR A 395 14.60 8.56 41.57
C THR A 395 13.75 7.68 42.51
N ILE A 396 14.15 6.38 42.57
CA ILE A 396 14.46 5.53 43.74
C ILE A 396 13.42 4.55 44.28
N LEU A 397 14.00 3.41 44.59
CA LEU A 397 13.76 2.30 45.53
C LEU A 397 12.86 1.17 45.01
N GLY A 398 13.37 0.00 44.90
CA GLY A 398 14.25 -0.82 45.75
C GLY A 398 13.43 -1.74 46.63
N ALA A 399 13.48 -3.02 46.36
CA ALA A 399 13.64 -4.05 47.38
C ALA A 399 13.06 -5.42 46.99
N ARG A 400 14.02 -6.36 46.87
CA ARG A 400 14.05 -7.71 47.48
C ARG A 400 13.02 -8.77 47.05
N LEU A 401 13.59 -9.79 46.47
CA LEU A 401 13.32 -11.22 46.65
C LEU A 401 13.30 -11.60 48.17
N PRO A 402 12.71 -12.71 48.64
CA PRO A 402 13.05 -14.07 48.25
C PRO A 402 11.82 -15.04 48.24
N THR A 403 11.93 -16.14 47.67
CA THR A 403 12.27 -17.54 47.86
C THR A 403 11.86 -18.36 46.62
#